data_b510c0902f7e5563595fdb4af9a44987
#
_entry.id   b510c0902f7e5563595fdb4af9a44987
#
_cell.length_a   1.000
_cell.length_b   1.000
_cell.length_c   1.000
_cell.angle_alpha   90.00
_cell.angle_beta   90.00
_cell.angle_gamma   90.00
#
_symmetry.space_group_name_H-M   'P 1'
#
loop_
_entity.id
_entity.type
_entity.pdbx_description
1 polymer ?
#
loop_
_entity_poly.entity_id
_entity_poly.type
_entity_poly.pdbx_seq_one_letter_code
_entity_poly.pdbx_strand_id
1 'polypeptide(L)'
;MESHDFASLKESFNTLISQVKQNNLLQYQILMSNCITNAKINKKDKQTLLLLLQDRDRNYLRINHNSQVYTKIKEYLAILRPLKIQRNALVRIGGENDGGYVMCRPLLKIGGGANSPYLQNAKAISLGVSDYSPWDLEMAEIGYLVIEYDGSITHSPYTHPNITFHKKFVATNNSDSTITLETLLKDNQLDSTQANILQIDIENAEWEMLENINIEALAQNFAQVIFEFHGCNPEEKSGFHQRITQLRRLDKHFCPIHLHFNNHGKIFYSRGLFFSTSIEVSYINRKCLKDLGFNESQKIEQGILKDLDSPTWLANPEIPIRFS
;
A
#
# COMPACT_ATOMS: atom_id res chain seq x y z
N MET A 1 -0.26 54.78 -4.13
CA MET A 1 0.86 54.53 -3.20
C MET A 1 0.53 53.44 -2.17
N GLU A 2 -0.66 53.42 -1.57
CA GLU A 2 -1.03 52.50 -0.49
C GLU A 2 -1.12 50.98 -0.88
N SER A 3 -1.43 50.65 -2.14
CA SER A 3 -1.58 49.22 -2.54
C SER A 3 -0.24 48.49 -2.72
N HIS A 4 0.82 49.22 -3.08
CA HIS A 4 2.16 48.66 -3.27
C HIS A 4 2.84 48.35 -1.94
N ASP A 5 2.64 49.21 -0.94
CA ASP A 5 3.18 49.02 0.41
C ASP A 5 2.54 47.84 1.13
N PHE A 6 1.23 47.61 0.93
CA PHE A 6 0.51 46.49 1.53
C PHE A 6 0.93 45.15 0.92
N ALA A 7 1.18 45.07 -0.39
CA ALA A 7 1.66 43.87 -1.05
C ALA A 7 3.07 43.47 -0.57
N SER A 8 3.98 44.44 -0.47
CA SER A 8 5.34 44.26 0.04
C SER A 8 5.36 43.82 1.50
N LEU A 9 4.49 44.40 2.35
CA LEU A 9 4.34 44.01 3.74
C LEU A 9 3.85 42.56 3.88
N LYS A 10 2.86 42.15 3.07
CA LYS A 10 2.35 40.78 3.02
C LYS A 10 3.41 39.77 2.59
N GLU A 11 4.22 40.11 1.60
CA GLU A 11 5.33 39.27 1.15
C GLU A 11 6.41 39.10 2.23
N SER A 12 6.79 40.22 2.87
CA SER A 12 7.73 40.20 4.01
C SER A 12 7.22 39.35 5.17
N PHE A 13 5.92 39.44 5.47
CA PHE A 13 5.28 38.65 6.53
C PHE A 13 5.25 37.15 6.19
N ASN A 14 4.93 36.79 4.95
CA ASN A 14 4.97 35.42 4.48
C ASN A 14 6.39 34.82 4.53
N THR A 15 7.40 35.62 4.16
CA THR A 15 8.80 35.25 4.25
C THR A 15 9.19 34.99 5.71
N LEU A 16 8.82 35.90 6.63
CA LEU A 16 9.09 35.71 8.06
C LEU A 16 8.41 34.46 8.62
N ILE A 17 7.15 34.19 8.27
CA ILE A 17 6.44 32.99 8.66
C ILE A 17 7.18 31.73 8.16
N SER A 18 7.64 31.74 6.91
CA SER A 18 8.41 30.65 6.33
C SER A 18 9.71 30.40 7.08
N GLN A 19 10.47 31.46 7.39
CA GLN A 19 11.71 31.38 8.17
C GLN A 19 11.48 30.83 9.59
N VAL A 20 10.41 31.28 10.27
CA VAL A 20 10.04 30.77 11.59
C VAL A 20 9.69 29.28 11.54
N LYS A 21 8.94 28.85 10.53
CA LYS A 21 8.62 27.43 10.32
C LYS A 21 9.88 26.58 10.09
N GLN A 22 10.79 27.06 9.24
CA GLN A 22 12.06 26.38 8.96
C GLN A 22 12.95 26.27 10.22
N ASN A 23 13.05 27.34 11.00
CA ASN A 23 13.82 27.34 12.25
C ASN A 23 13.23 26.39 13.28
N ASN A 24 11.91 26.34 13.43
CA ASN A 24 11.22 25.41 14.33
C ASN A 24 11.45 23.96 13.90
N LEU A 25 11.39 23.65 12.60
CA LEU A 25 11.68 22.33 12.07
C LEU A 25 13.13 21.92 12.33
N LEU A 26 14.08 22.81 12.09
CA LEU A 26 15.50 22.55 12.36
C LEU A 26 15.76 22.27 13.85
N GLN A 27 15.17 23.07 14.74
CA GLN A 27 15.28 22.84 16.18
C GLN A 27 14.70 21.49 16.59
N TYR A 28 13.54 21.11 16.04
CA TYR A 28 12.94 19.81 16.24
C TYR A 28 13.85 18.67 15.75
N GLN A 29 14.41 18.78 14.55
CA GLN A 29 15.34 17.80 13.99
C GLN A 29 16.60 17.62 14.86
N ILE A 30 17.18 18.71 15.36
CA ILE A 30 18.35 18.69 16.26
C ILE A 30 17.97 17.97 17.56
N LEU A 31 16.85 18.33 18.19
CA LEU A 31 16.40 17.72 19.43
C LEU A 31 16.16 16.22 19.25
N MET A 32 15.43 15.83 18.21
CA MET A 32 15.13 14.43 17.90
C MET A 32 16.37 13.63 17.55
N SER A 33 17.31 14.23 16.80
CA SER A 33 18.61 13.61 16.50
C SER A 33 19.40 13.28 17.77
N ASN A 34 19.45 14.23 18.71
CA ASN A 34 20.09 14.02 20.02
C ASN A 34 19.38 12.94 20.83
N CYS A 35 18.05 12.94 20.85
CA CYS A 35 17.25 11.90 21.53
C CYS A 35 17.51 10.52 20.94
N ILE A 36 17.51 10.36 19.62
CA ILE A 36 17.76 9.10 18.92
C ILE A 36 19.20 8.62 19.19
N THR A 37 20.19 9.51 19.11
CA THR A 37 21.60 9.18 19.29
C THR A 37 21.87 8.66 20.69
N ASN A 38 21.27 9.28 21.71
CA ASN A 38 21.45 8.91 23.13
C ASN A 38 20.53 7.76 23.59
N ALA A 39 19.52 7.39 22.84
CA ALA A 39 18.61 6.32 23.21
C ALA A 39 19.28 4.93 23.18
N LYS A 40 18.80 4.00 24.00
CA LYS A 40 19.19 2.58 23.95
C LYS A 40 18.47 1.85 22.81
N ILE A 41 18.83 2.20 21.58
CA ILE A 41 18.29 1.63 20.34
C ILE A 41 19.47 0.95 19.62
N ASN A 42 19.21 -0.15 18.90
CA ASN A 42 20.27 -0.80 18.11
C ASN A 42 20.78 0.12 17.00
N LYS A 43 22.04 -0.09 16.58
CA LYS A 43 22.73 0.79 15.64
C LYS A 43 21.99 0.96 14.30
N LYS A 44 21.44 -0.13 13.77
CA LYS A 44 20.76 -0.12 12.48
C LYS A 44 19.46 0.70 12.53
N ASP A 45 18.66 0.53 13.58
CA ASP A 45 17.45 1.33 13.77
C ASP A 45 17.76 2.80 13.98
N LYS A 46 18.84 3.13 14.72
CA LYS A 46 19.30 4.52 14.84
C LYS A 46 19.61 5.14 13.49
N GLN A 47 20.32 4.43 12.62
CA GLN A 47 20.63 4.91 11.28
C GLN A 47 19.38 5.18 10.47
N THR A 48 18.44 4.24 10.45
CA THR A 48 17.15 4.40 9.74
C THR A 48 16.37 5.61 10.28
N LEU A 49 16.27 5.76 11.60
CA LEU A 49 15.55 6.88 12.23
C LEU A 49 16.22 8.23 11.91
N LEU A 50 17.55 8.29 11.90
CA LEU A 50 18.28 9.52 11.56
C LEU A 50 18.11 9.89 10.08
N LEU A 51 18.07 8.91 9.17
CA LEU A 51 17.81 9.16 7.76
C LEU A 51 16.38 9.68 7.53
N LEU A 52 15.38 9.05 8.15
CA LEU A 52 13.98 9.50 8.09
C LEU A 52 13.81 10.92 8.66
N LEU A 53 14.59 11.30 9.67
CA LEU A 53 14.52 12.62 10.26
C LEU A 53 15.08 13.72 9.34
N GLN A 54 15.87 13.36 8.31
CA GLN A 54 16.42 14.30 7.35
C GLN A 54 15.43 14.75 6.28
N ASP A 55 14.30 14.07 6.15
CA ASP A 55 13.22 14.48 5.24
C ASP A 55 12.63 15.81 5.73
N ARG A 56 13.09 16.90 5.09
CA ARG A 56 12.78 18.28 5.51
C ARG A 56 11.35 18.69 5.17
N ASP A 57 10.74 18.05 4.21
CA ASP A 57 9.44 18.44 3.70
C ASP A 57 8.31 17.80 4.50
N ARG A 58 8.62 16.81 5.34
CA ARG A 58 7.62 16.00 6.00
C ARG A 58 7.97 15.68 7.44
N ASN A 59 7.09 16.03 8.34
CA ASN A 59 7.18 15.73 9.76
C ASN A 59 6.63 14.30 10.02
N TYR A 60 7.20 13.30 9.33
CA TYR A 60 6.61 11.98 9.24
C TYR A 60 7.10 10.97 10.28
N LEU A 61 8.24 11.23 10.92
CA LEU A 61 8.71 10.32 11.94
C LEU A 61 8.03 10.58 13.29
N ARG A 62 7.39 9.55 13.83
CA ARG A 62 6.75 9.57 15.15
C ARG A 62 7.32 8.49 16.05
N ILE A 63 8.14 8.87 17.04
CA ILE A 63 8.63 7.96 18.07
C ILE A 63 7.64 7.96 19.23
N ASN A 64 6.98 6.83 19.48
CA ASN A 64 5.98 6.71 20.53
C ASN A 64 6.07 5.33 21.21
N HIS A 65 6.57 5.30 22.46
CA HIS A 65 6.75 4.08 23.25
C HIS A 65 5.56 3.77 24.17
N ASN A 66 4.43 4.44 23.97
CA ASN A 66 3.20 4.13 24.71
C ASN A 66 2.80 2.67 24.48
N SER A 67 2.40 1.99 25.56
CA SER A 67 2.04 0.56 25.48
C SER A 67 0.85 0.29 24.56
N GLN A 68 -0.14 1.19 24.52
CA GLN A 68 -1.30 1.05 23.64
C GLN A 68 -0.90 1.15 22.16
N VAL A 69 -0.04 2.13 21.80
CA VAL A 69 0.48 2.29 20.43
C VAL A 69 1.28 1.05 20.03
N TYR A 70 2.19 0.59 20.88
CA TYR A 70 2.97 -0.62 20.65
C TYR A 70 2.08 -1.85 20.43
N THR A 71 1.05 -2.04 21.27
CA THR A 71 0.12 -3.17 21.14
C THR A 71 -0.66 -3.12 19.83
N LYS A 72 -1.12 -1.93 19.41
CA LYS A 72 -1.82 -1.77 18.13
C LYS A 72 -0.93 -2.05 16.92
N ILE A 73 0.33 -1.58 16.94
CA ILE A 73 1.31 -1.94 15.91
C ILE A 73 1.47 -3.46 15.84
N LYS A 74 1.64 -4.13 16.98
CA LYS A 74 1.74 -5.61 17.01
C LYS A 74 0.50 -6.30 16.45
N GLU A 75 -0.69 -5.78 16.72
CA GLU A 75 -1.94 -6.35 16.22
C GLU A 75 -2.04 -6.22 14.69
N TYR A 76 -1.70 -5.06 14.10
CA TYR A 76 -1.56 -4.91 12.66
C TYR A 76 -0.57 -5.93 12.08
N LEU A 77 0.64 -5.96 12.62
CA LEU A 77 1.70 -6.85 12.15
C LEU A 77 1.32 -8.33 12.26
N ALA A 78 0.58 -8.72 13.29
CA ALA A 78 0.15 -10.11 13.46
C ALA A 78 -0.84 -10.55 12.38
N ILE A 79 -1.81 -9.69 12.02
CA ILE A 79 -2.81 -9.98 10.97
C ILE A 79 -2.17 -9.94 9.58
N LEU A 80 -1.28 -8.97 9.35
CA LEU A 80 -0.63 -8.75 8.06
C LEU A 80 0.61 -9.61 7.83
N ARG A 81 0.95 -10.50 8.77
CA ARG A 81 2.16 -11.33 8.69
C ARG A 81 2.09 -12.31 7.53
N PRO A 82 2.98 -12.18 6.51
CA PRO A 82 2.92 -13.01 5.32
C PRO A 82 3.22 -14.49 5.58
N LEU A 83 2.70 -15.34 4.68
CA LEU A 83 3.10 -16.73 4.58
C LEU A 83 4.57 -16.84 4.20
N LYS A 84 5.23 -17.88 4.69
CA LYS A 84 6.58 -18.25 4.25
C LYS A 84 6.50 -18.99 2.92
N ILE A 85 6.73 -18.27 1.84
CA ILE A 85 6.69 -18.77 0.46
C ILE A 85 8.12 -18.83 -0.09
N GLN A 86 8.39 -19.78 -0.98
CA GLN A 86 9.68 -19.87 -1.67
C GLN A 86 9.91 -18.61 -2.52
N ARG A 87 11.14 -18.09 -2.50
CA ARG A 87 11.49 -16.85 -3.20
C ARG A 87 11.15 -16.85 -4.70
N ASN A 88 11.36 -17.98 -5.38
CA ASN A 88 11.06 -18.16 -6.80
C ASN A 88 9.55 -18.16 -7.12
N ALA A 89 8.69 -18.35 -6.14
CA ALA A 89 7.23 -18.23 -6.27
C ALA A 89 6.73 -16.78 -6.11
N LEU A 90 7.62 -15.81 -5.86
CA LEU A 90 7.31 -14.39 -5.81
C LEU A 90 7.96 -13.66 -6.98
N VAL A 91 7.31 -12.60 -7.43
CA VAL A 91 7.80 -11.70 -8.49
C VAL A 91 7.27 -10.30 -8.24
N ARG A 92 8.08 -9.28 -8.53
CA ARG A 92 7.61 -7.88 -8.57
C ARG A 92 7.06 -7.59 -9.96
N ILE A 93 5.91 -6.95 -10.04
CA ILE A 93 5.25 -6.44 -11.25
C ILE A 93 5.07 -4.94 -11.08
N GLY A 94 5.31 -4.15 -12.10
CA GLY A 94 5.19 -2.70 -12.08
C GLY A 94 6.52 -1.97 -11.86
N GLY A 95 7.66 -2.65 -12.07
CA GLY A 95 8.99 -2.04 -11.99
C GLY A 95 9.42 -1.69 -10.56
N GLU A 96 10.39 -0.77 -10.46
CA GLU A 96 10.91 -0.25 -9.19
C GLU A 96 10.09 0.94 -8.70
N ASN A 97 10.22 1.23 -7.41
CA ASN A 97 9.57 2.35 -6.69
C ASN A 97 8.05 2.21 -6.57
N ASP A 98 7.34 3.34 -6.60
CA ASP A 98 5.89 3.42 -6.46
C ASP A 98 5.14 2.73 -7.60
N GLY A 99 4.00 2.12 -7.29
CA GLY A 99 3.14 1.43 -8.26
C GLY A 99 3.62 0.05 -8.70
N GLY A 100 4.68 -0.50 -8.09
CA GLY A 100 5.11 -1.88 -8.31
C GLY A 100 4.83 -2.76 -7.09
N TYR A 101 4.30 -3.98 -7.31
CA TYR A 101 3.86 -4.87 -6.23
C TYR A 101 4.45 -6.27 -6.34
N VAL A 102 4.79 -6.88 -5.20
CA VAL A 102 5.26 -8.26 -5.15
C VAL A 102 4.07 -9.21 -5.14
N MET A 103 4.04 -10.14 -6.09
CA MET A 103 2.91 -11.02 -6.38
C MET A 103 3.30 -12.49 -6.41
N CYS A 104 2.29 -13.37 -6.32
CA CYS A 104 2.45 -14.81 -6.47
C CYS A 104 2.63 -15.18 -7.95
N ARG A 105 3.85 -15.55 -8.34
CA ARG A 105 4.22 -15.90 -9.73
C ARG A 105 3.38 -17.04 -10.32
N PRO A 106 3.11 -18.17 -9.63
CA PRO A 106 2.29 -19.26 -10.18
C PRO A 106 0.87 -18.86 -10.60
N LEU A 107 0.35 -17.75 -10.08
CA LEU A 107 -0.97 -17.21 -10.42
C LEU A 107 -0.90 -16.09 -11.48
N LEU A 108 0.20 -16.00 -12.22
CA LEU A 108 0.42 -15.01 -13.28
C LEU A 108 0.66 -15.68 -14.63
N LYS A 109 0.35 -14.96 -15.73
CA LYS A 109 0.63 -15.37 -17.11
C LYS A 109 2.12 -15.25 -17.47
N ILE A 110 3.00 -15.73 -16.60
CA ILE A 110 4.46 -15.63 -16.76
C ILE A 110 5.07 -17.04 -16.88
N GLY A 111 5.90 -17.23 -17.89
CA GLY A 111 6.59 -18.51 -18.10
C GLY A 111 5.63 -19.67 -18.34
N GLY A 112 5.81 -20.80 -17.66
CA GLY A 112 4.97 -21.99 -17.80
C GLY A 112 3.48 -21.81 -17.44
N GLY A 113 3.17 -20.77 -16.66
CA GLY A 113 1.79 -20.40 -16.28
C GLY A 113 0.96 -19.86 -17.45
N ALA A 114 1.60 -19.32 -18.50
CA ALA A 114 0.90 -18.77 -19.65
C ALA A 114 -0.05 -19.76 -20.37
N ASN A 115 0.20 -21.05 -20.28
CA ASN A 115 -0.63 -22.11 -20.85
C ASN A 115 -1.65 -22.71 -19.87
N SER A 116 -1.72 -22.21 -18.64
CA SER A 116 -2.69 -22.71 -17.65
C SER A 116 -4.12 -22.32 -18.07
N PRO A 117 -5.08 -23.24 -18.10
CA PRO A 117 -6.46 -22.94 -18.45
C PRO A 117 -7.10 -21.92 -17.49
N TYR A 118 -6.59 -21.82 -16.25
CA TYR A 118 -7.08 -20.86 -15.25
C TYR A 118 -6.59 -19.41 -15.49
N LEU A 119 -5.68 -19.20 -16.45
CA LEU A 119 -5.09 -17.90 -16.75
C LEU A 119 -5.47 -17.35 -18.13
N GLN A 120 -6.05 -18.17 -19.01
CA GLN A 120 -6.28 -17.79 -20.42
C GLN A 120 -7.14 -16.52 -20.55
N ASN A 121 -8.25 -16.45 -19.83
CA ASN A 121 -9.19 -15.32 -19.85
C ASN A 121 -9.16 -14.51 -18.55
N ALA A 122 -8.12 -14.66 -17.74
CA ALA A 122 -7.99 -13.92 -16.50
C ALA A 122 -7.86 -12.42 -16.76
N LYS A 123 -8.56 -11.63 -15.94
CA LYS A 123 -8.58 -10.17 -15.96
C LYS A 123 -7.82 -9.59 -14.78
N ALA A 124 -7.29 -8.40 -14.97
CA ALA A 124 -6.72 -7.59 -13.91
C ALA A 124 -7.59 -6.33 -13.74
N ILE A 125 -8.08 -6.12 -12.54
CA ILE A 125 -8.84 -4.91 -12.19
C ILE A 125 -7.92 -3.99 -11.40
N SER A 126 -7.82 -2.73 -11.80
CA SER A 126 -7.03 -1.70 -11.16
C SER A 126 -7.94 -0.58 -10.66
N LEU A 127 -7.88 -0.32 -9.37
CA LEU A 127 -8.66 0.72 -8.69
C LEU A 127 -7.70 1.77 -8.11
N GLY A 128 -7.74 2.99 -8.66
CA GLY A 128 -6.79 4.05 -8.41
C GLY A 128 -5.54 3.88 -9.28
N VAL A 129 -5.46 4.66 -10.35
CA VAL A 129 -4.45 4.53 -11.41
C VAL A 129 -3.47 5.70 -11.40
N SER A 130 -4.00 6.95 -11.18
CA SER A 130 -3.21 8.17 -11.25
C SER A 130 -2.55 8.40 -12.63
N ASP A 131 -1.62 9.34 -12.70
CA ASP A 131 -0.86 9.64 -13.93
C ASP A 131 0.28 8.65 -14.20
N TYR A 132 0.50 7.69 -13.29
CA TYR A 132 1.57 6.69 -13.37
C TYR A 132 1.15 5.40 -12.67
N SER A 133 0.99 4.32 -13.44
CA SER A 133 0.62 2.99 -12.93
C SER A 133 1.37 1.90 -13.70
N PRO A 134 2.66 1.69 -13.42
CA PRO A 134 3.51 0.74 -14.15
C PRO A 134 3.02 -0.71 -14.00
N TRP A 135 2.30 -1.03 -12.93
CA TRP A 135 1.69 -2.34 -12.75
C TRP A 135 0.66 -2.63 -13.83
N ASP A 136 -0.19 -1.66 -14.19
CA ASP A 136 -1.22 -1.82 -15.22
C ASP A 136 -0.61 -2.11 -16.59
N LEU A 137 0.45 -1.36 -16.94
CA LEU A 137 1.16 -1.57 -18.19
C LEU A 137 1.78 -2.97 -18.26
N GLU A 138 2.54 -3.37 -17.24
CA GLU A 138 3.21 -4.68 -17.22
C GLU A 138 2.18 -5.82 -17.20
N MET A 139 1.07 -5.69 -16.48
CA MET A 139 -0.03 -6.67 -16.49
C MET A 139 -0.64 -6.80 -17.89
N ALA A 140 -0.80 -5.71 -18.62
CA ALA A 140 -1.30 -5.73 -20.00
C ALA A 140 -0.28 -6.37 -20.97
N GLU A 141 1.02 -6.09 -20.80
CA GLU A 141 2.12 -6.67 -21.61
C GLU A 141 2.25 -8.19 -21.40
N ILE A 142 2.03 -8.70 -20.17
CA ILE A 142 2.01 -10.15 -19.91
C ILE A 142 0.69 -10.83 -20.31
N GLY A 143 -0.25 -10.07 -20.92
CA GLY A 143 -1.44 -10.59 -21.57
C GLY A 143 -2.72 -10.61 -20.75
N TYR A 144 -2.81 -9.86 -19.65
CA TYR A 144 -4.09 -9.63 -18.99
C TYR A 144 -4.93 -8.59 -19.74
N LEU A 145 -6.25 -8.75 -19.68
CA LEU A 145 -7.17 -7.64 -19.93
C LEU A 145 -7.23 -6.81 -18.64
N VAL A 146 -6.61 -5.63 -18.70
CA VAL A 146 -6.56 -4.69 -17.59
C VAL A 146 -7.73 -3.74 -17.67
N ILE A 147 -8.47 -3.59 -16.57
CA ILE A 147 -9.64 -2.73 -16.48
C ILE A 147 -9.40 -1.73 -15.36
N GLU A 148 -9.16 -0.50 -15.75
CA GLU A 148 -8.79 0.59 -14.87
C GLU A 148 -10.02 1.41 -14.45
N TYR A 149 -10.07 1.80 -13.18
CA TYR A 149 -11.05 2.73 -12.62
C TYR A 149 -10.36 3.83 -11.84
N ASP A 150 -10.48 5.06 -12.34
CA ASP A 150 -10.00 6.27 -11.65
C ASP A 150 -10.84 7.48 -12.04
N GLY A 151 -11.38 8.19 -11.06
CA GLY A 151 -12.16 9.41 -11.30
C GLY A 151 -11.32 10.67 -11.36
N SER A 152 -10.06 10.65 -10.94
CA SER A 152 -9.18 11.81 -10.84
C SER A 152 -8.54 12.21 -12.16
N ILE A 153 -8.31 11.23 -13.04
CA ILE A 153 -7.70 11.43 -14.36
C ILE A 153 -8.73 11.34 -15.49
N THR A 154 -8.37 11.77 -16.70
CA THR A 154 -9.29 11.80 -17.85
C THR A 154 -9.14 10.61 -18.80
N HIS A 155 -8.00 9.95 -18.75
CA HIS A 155 -7.65 8.78 -19.58
C HIS A 155 -6.57 7.97 -18.88
N SER A 156 -6.37 6.72 -19.29
CA SER A 156 -5.27 5.89 -18.84
C SER A 156 -3.91 6.57 -19.11
N PRO A 157 -2.92 6.43 -18.22
CA PRO A 157 -1.56 6.90 -18.48
C PRO A 157 -0.87 6.15 -19.64
N TYR A 158 -1.42 5.01 -20.04
CA TYR A 158 -0.84 4.18 -21.12
C TYR A 158 -1.85 3.88 -22.23
N THR A 159 -1.35 3.82 -23.45
CA THR A 159 -2.11 3.33 -24.62
C THR A 159 -1.69 1.89 -24.91
N HIS A 160 -2.54 0.93 -24.59
CA HIS A 160 -2.31 -0.49 -24.83
C HIS A 160 -3.61 -1.19 -25.22
N PRO A 161 -3.61 -2.15 -26.20
CA PRO A 161 -4.85 -2.80 -26.66
C PRO A 161 -5.56 -3.62 -25.57
N ASN A 162 -4.85 -4.04 -24.54
CA ASN A 162 -5.39 -4.79 -23.43
C ASN A 162 -5.80 -3.91 -22.23
N ILE A 163 -5.71 -2.58 -22.32
CA ILE A 163 -6.13 -1.66 -21.26
C ILE A 163 -7.47 -1.02 -21.63
N THR A 164 -8.40 -1.05 -20.70
CA THR A 164 -9.68 -0.33 -20.79
C THR A 164 -9.84 0.57 -19.57
N PHE A 165 -10.03 1.86 -19.79
CA PHE A 165 -10.15 2.86 -18.73
C PHE A 165 -11.58 3.31 -18.52
N HIS A 166 -11.99 3.42 -17.25
CA HIS A 166 -13.27 3.97 -16.82
C HIS A 166 -13.05 5.14 -15.88
N LYS A 167 -13.48 6.34 -16.27
CA LYS A 167 -13.40 7.55 -15.45
C LYS A 167 -14.46 7.51 -14.35
N LYS A 168 -14.21 6.74 -13.28
CA LYS A 168 -15.09 6.62 -12.12
C LYS A 168 -14.30 6.40 -10.85
N PHE A 169 -14.70 7.05 -9.77
CA PHE A 169 -14.23 6.72 -8.43
C PHE A 169 -14.94 5.46 -7.92
N VAL A 170 -14.23 4.60 -7.23
CA VAL A 170 -14.85 3.51 -6.47
C VAL A 170 -15.41 4.09 -5.17
N ALA A 171 -16.69 3.87 -4.92
CA ALA A 171 -17.43 4.45 -3.80
C ALA A 171 -18.51 3.48 -3.29
N THR A 172 -19.25 3.89 -2.28
CA THR A 172 -20.35 3.10 -1.69
C THR A 172 -21.67 3.25 -2.41
N ASN A 173 -21.76 4.12 -3.41
CA ASN A 173 -22.96 4.35 -4.22
C ASN A 173 -22.60 4.53 -5.70
N ASN A 174 -23.54 4.20 -6.57
CA ASN A 174 -23.40 4.42 -8.01
C ASN A 174 -23.91 5.82 -8.40
N SER A 175 -23.16 6.49 -9.30
CA SER A 175 -23.54 7.75 -9.95
C SER A 175 -22.87 7.86 -11.33
N ASP A 176 -22.98 9.01 -11.97
CA ASP A 176 -22.25 9.31 -13.22
C ASP A 176 -20.73 9.24 -13.02
N SER A 177 -20.23 9.64 -11.84
CA SER A 177 -18.79 9.72 -11.52
C SER A 177 -18.32 8.65 -10.53
N THR A 178 -19.20 7.82 -9.99
CA THR A 178 -18.86 6.79 -9.00
C THR A 178 -19.44 5.42 -9.38
N ILE A 179 -18.77 4.36 -8.91
CA ILE A 179 -19.21 2.98 -9.08
C ILE A 179 -18.95 2.20 -7.79
N THR A 180 -19.92 1.37 -7.39
CA THR A 180 -19.69 0.42 -6.30
C THR A 180 -18.90 -0.78 -6.79
N LEU A 181 -18.10 -1.38 -5.90
CA LEU A 181 -17.33 -2.57 -6.25
C LEU A 181 -18.25 -3.73 -6.69
N GLU A 182 -19.45 -3.85 -6.11
CA GLU A 182 -20.44 -4.86 -6.52
C GLU A 182 -20.89 -4.66 -7.98
N THR A 183 -21.21 -3.43 -8.35
CA THR A 183 -21.58 -3.09 -9.74
C THR A 183 -20.43 -3.34 -10.71
N LEU A 184 -19.22 -2.92 -10.32
CA LEU A 184 -18.00 -3.14 -11.09
C LEU A 184 -17.76 -4.63 -11.35
N LEU A 185 -17.89 -5.50 -10.33
CA LEU A 185 -17.72 -6.95 -10.49
C LEU A 185 -18.75 -7.52 -11.47
N LYS A 186 -19.99 -7.06 -11.41
CA LYS A 186 -21.07 -7.47 -12.31
C LYS A 186 -20.82 -7.01 -13.75
N ASP A 187 -20.48 -5.74 -13.94
CA ASP A 187 -20.29 -5.14 -15.27
C ASP A 187 -19.11 -5.78 -16.02
N ASN A 188 -18.06 -6.15 -15.30
CA ASN A 188 -16.88 -6.77 -15.88
C ASN A 188 -17.04 -8.28 -16.14
N GLN A 189 -18.13 -8.91 -15.75
CA GLN A 189 -18.42 -10.32 -16.02
C GLN A 189 -17.21 -11.23 -15.77
N LEU A 190 -16.68 -11.20 -14.55
CA LEU A 190 -15.50 -11.98 -14.18
C LEU A 190 -15.86 -13.47 -14.20
N ASP A 191 -15.04 -14.25 -14.88
CA ASP A 191 -15.09 -15.70 -14.81
C ASP A 191 -14.38 -16.17 -13.52
N SER A 192 -15.16 -16.67 -12.57
CA SER A 192 -14.65 -17.13 -11.26
C SER A 192 -13.78 -18.40 -11.35
N THR A 193 -13.71 -19.04 -12.52
CA THR A 193 -12.79 -20.17 -12.76
C THR A 193 -11.40 -19.70 -13.16
N GLN A 194 -11.26 -18.41 -13.49
CA GLN A 194 -9.99 -17.81 -13.87
C GLN A 194 -9.29 -17.18 -12.66
N ALA A 195 -7.96 -17.11 -12.73
CA ALA A 195 -7.15 -16.46 -11.69
C ALA A 195 -7.12 -14.93 -11.91
N ASN A 196 -8.27 -14.28 -11.77
CA ASN A 196 -8.35 -12.83 -11.84
C ASN A 196 -7.60 -12.18 -10.68
N ILE A 197 -7.16 -10.95 -10.90
CA ILE A 197 -6.37 -10.16 -9.96
C ILE A 197 -7.04 -8.80 -9.73
N LEU A 198 -6.98 -8.33 -8.50
CA LEU A 198 -7.50 -7.02 -8.10
C LEU A 198 -6.37 -6.23 -7.41
N GLN A 199 -6.10 -5.03 -7.91
CA GLN A 199 -5.24 -4.05 -7.26
C GLN A 199 -6.11 -2.88 -6.78
N ILE A 200 -5.83 -2.36 -5.59
CA ILE A 200 -6.61 -1.33 -4.92
C ILE A 200 -5.66 -0.34 -4.26
N ASP A 201 -5.66 0.90 -4.76
CA ASP A 201 -4.93 2.03 -4.22
C ASP A 201 -5.81 3.29 -4.42
N ILE A 202 -6.75 3.52 -3.50
CA ILE A 202 -7.81 4.54 -3.61
C ILE A 202 -7.78 5.58 -2.49
N GLU A 203 -6.59 5.85 -1.97
CA GLU A 203 -6.29 7.00 -1.12
C GLU A 203 -7.23 7.18 0.09
N ASN A 204 -7.25 6.20 0.99
CA ASN A 204 -8.09 6.07 2.19
C ASN A 204 -9.54 5.59 1.99
N ALA A 205 -10.03 5.42 0.77
CA ALA A 205 -11.38 4.87 0.52
C ALA A 205 -11.44 3.34 0.69
N GLU A 206 -10.29 2.65 0.85
CA GLU A 206 -10.20 1.19 1.03
C GLU A 206 -11.05 0.69 2.21
N TRP A 207 -11.03 1.43 3.32
CA TRP A 207 -11.71 1.02 4.55
C TRP A 207 -13.21 1.10 4.45
N GLU A 208 -13.73 2.18 3.85
CA GLU A 208 -15.16 2.36 3.60
C GLU A 208 -15.66 1.35 2.57
N MET A 209 -14.88 1.12 1.51
CA MET A 209 -15.16 0.08 0.52
C MET A 209 -15.25 -1.30 1.17
N LEU A 210 -14.25 -1.69 1.97
CA LEU A 210 -14.23 -2.99 2.66
C LEU A 210 -15.36 -3.15 3.67
N GLU A 211 -15.82 -2.08 4.32
CA GLU A 211 -16.94 -2.12 5.25
C GLU A 211 -18.24 -2.47 4.53
N ASN A 212 -18.42 -1.99 3.32
CA ASN A 212 -19.67 -2.11 2.54
C ASN A 212 -19.70 -3.29 1.57
N ILE A 213 -18.57 -3.99 1.35
CA ILE A 213 -18.52 -5.12 0.42
C ILE A 213 -18.71 -6.46 1.11
N ASN A 214 -19.28 -7.41 0.37
CA ASN A 214 -19.19 -8.82 0.72
C ASN A 214 -17.80 -9.38 0.34
N ILE A 215 -16.91 -9.62 1.32
CA ILE A 215 -15.58 -10.19 1.12
C ILE A 215 -15.61 -11.58 0.46
N GLU A 216 -16.69 -12.34 0.68
CA GLU A 216 -16.86 -13.64 0.03
C GLU A 216 -17.02 -13.49 -1.50
N ALA A 217 -17.68 -12.42 -1.96
CA ALA A 217 -17.77 -12.10 -3.39
C ALA A 217 -16.38 -11.78 -4.00
N LEU A 218 -15.49 -11.07 -3.25
CA LEU A 218 -14.10 -10.94 -3.68
C LEU A 218 -13.41 -12.29 -3.81
N ALA A 219 -13.55 -13.15 -2.80
CA ALA A 219 -12.91 -14.46 -2.78
C ALA A 219 -13.48 -15.44 -3.82
N GLN A 220 -14.70 -15.22 -4.33
CA GLN A 220 -15.23 -15.96 -5.45
C GLN A 220 -14.59 -15.57 -6.79
N ASN A 221 -14.21 -14.30 -6.95
CA ASN A 221 -13.80 -13.73 -8.22
C ASN A 221 -12.29 -13.58 -8.39
N PHE A 222 -11.49 -13.45 -7.29
CA PHE A 222 -10.09 -13.13 -7.39
C PHE A 222 -9.19 -14.19 -6.73
N ALA A 223 -8.11 -14.54 -7.44
CA ALA A 223 -7.05 -15.41 -6.93
C ALA A 223 -6.00 -14.63 -6.12
N GLN A 224 -5.73 -13.38 -6.50
CA GLN A 224 -4.86 -12.46 -5.80
C GLN A 224 -5.54 -11.10 -5.63
N VAL A 225 -5.30 -10.45 -4.50
CA VAL A 225 -5.71 -9.08 -4.22
C VAL A 225 -4.53 -8.31 -3.66
N ILE A 226 -4.27 -7.14 -4.19
CA ILE A 226 -3.24 -6.23 -3.71
C ILE A 226 -3.93 -4.99 -3.16
N PHE A 227 -3.53 -4.58 -1.97
CA PHE A 227 -3.98 -3.34 -1.35
C PHE A 227 -2.79 -2.45 -1.04
N GLU A 228 -2.93 -1.17 -1.35
CA GLU A 228 -2.25 -0.12 -0.61
C GLU A 228 -3.23 0.44 0.42
N PHE A 229 -3.01 0.11 1.69
CA PHE A 229 -3.84 0.57 2.79
C PHE A 229 -3.32 1.89 3.33
N HIS A 230 -4.13 2.93 3.28
CA HIS A 230 -3.83 4.24 3.82
C HIS A 230 -4.38 4.45 5.23
N GLY A 231 -3.85 5.45 5.93
CA GLY A 231 -4.35 5.88 7.23
C GLY A 231 -4.22 4.87 8.36
N CYS A 232 -3.33 3.88 8.26
CA CYS A 232 -3.08 2.87 9.30
C CYS A 232 -2.45 3.47 10.58
N ASN A 233 -3.07 4.51 11.15
CA ASN A 233 -2.52 5.25 12.29
C ASN A 233 -2.75 4.52 13.63
N PRO A 234 -1.69 4.04 14.31
CA PRO A 234 -1.82 3.33 15.59
C PRO A 234 -2.20 4.25 16.77
N GLU A 235 -2.11 5.57 16.62
CA GLU A 235 -2.53 6.53 17.66
C GLU A 235 -4.05 6.74 17.66
N GLU A 236 -4.74 6.48 16.56
CA GLU A 236 -6.20 6.58 16.48
C GLU A 236 -6.89 5.48 17.29
N LYS A 237 -8.03 5.81 17.92
CA LYS A 237 -8.82 4.84 18.68
C LYS A 237 -9.92 4.21 17.83
N SER A 238 -10.83 5.00 17.28
CA SER A 238 -11.97 4.50 16.49
C SER A 238 -11.52 3.88 15.17
N GLY A 239 -10.74 4.59 14.38
CA GLY A 239 -10.23 4.11 13.09
C GLY A 239 -9.41 2.81 13.21
N PHE A 240 -8.64 2.63 14.29
CA PHE A 240 -7.92 1.38 14.53
C PHE A 240 -8.86 0.17 14.59
N HIS A 241 -9.92 0.23 15.40
CA HIS A 241 -10.85 -0.90 15.55
C HIS A 241 -11.59 -1.22 14.26
N GLN A 242 -11.99 -0.22 13.50
CA GLN A 242 -12.61 -0.38 12.19
C GLN A 242 -11.65 -1.13 11.24
N ARG A 243 -10.42 -0.65 11.09
CA ARG A 243 -9.41 -1.25 10.20
C ARG A 243 -9.07 -2.69 10.58
N ILE A 244 -8.83 -2.97 11.85
CA ILE A 244 -8.58 -4.34 12.33
C ILE A 244 -9.77 -5.26 12.04
N THR A 245 -10.99 -4.77 12.17
CA THR A 245 -12.19 -5.56 11.83
C THR A 245 -12.21 -5.92 10.35
N GLN A 246 -11.89 -4.98 9.45
CA GLN A 246 -11.84 -5.25 8.01
C GLN A 246 -10.69 -6.21 7.64
N LEU A 247 -9.51 -6.04 8.23
CA LEU A 247 -8.39 -6.96 8.02
C LEU A 247 -8.72 -8.39 8.49
N ARG A 248 -9.42 -8.55 9.60
CA ARG A 248 -9.89 -9.86 10.07
C ARG A 248 -10.95 -10.47 9.14
N ARG A 249 -11.79 -9.64 8.50
CA ARG A 249 -12.74 -10.13 7.48
C ARG A 249 -11.99 -10.64 6.24
N LEU A 250 -10.98 -9.89 5.78
CA LEU A 250 -10.11 -10.33 4.67
C LEU A 250 -9.37 -11.62 5.01
N ASP A 251 -8.80 -11.73 6.21
CA ASP A 251 -8.00 -12.89 6.65
C ASP A 251 -8.81 -14.20 6.66
N LYS A 252 -10.15 -14.16 6.69
CA LYS A 252 -10.97 -15.37 6.55
C LYS A 252 -10.88 -16.01 5.16
N HIS A 253 -10.61 -15.22 4.13
CA HIS A 253 -10.65 -15.66 2.74
C HIS A 253 -9.31 -15.54 2.02
N PHE A 254 -8.44 -14.66 2.49
CA PHE A 254 -7.17 -14.34 1.87
C PHE A 254 -6.02 -14.44 2.86
N CYS A 255 -4.84 -14.87 2.39
CA CYS A 255 -3.61 -14.90 3.18
C CYS A 255 -2.63 -13.86 2.66
N PRO A 256 -2.04 -13.02 3.53
CA PRO A 256 -0.93 -12.18 3.14
C PRO A 256 0.26 -13.04 2.67
N ILE A 257 0.86 -12.67 1.54
CA ILE A 257 2.08 -13.28 1.00
C ILE A 257 3.24 -12.32 0.95
N HIS A 258 2.94 -11.02 0.96
CA HIS A 258 3.91 -9.95 0.98
C HIS A 258 3.36 -8.77 1.77
N LEU A 259 4.24 -8.09 2.48
CA LEU A 259 3.99 -6.84 3.20
C LEU A 259 5.17 -5.91 2.95
N HIS A 260 4.89 -4.71 2.50
CA HIS A 260 5.85 -3.64 2.33
C HIS A 260 5.32 -2.35 2.99
N PHE A 261 6.20 -1.57 3.61
CA PHE A 261 5.85 -0.28 4.16
C PHE A 261 6.19 0.82 3.17
N ASN A 262 5.17 1.50 2.65
CA ASN A 262 5.40 2.71 1.89
C ASN A 262 6.17 3.72 2.77
N ASN A 263 7.41 4.03 2.35
CA ASN A 263 8.33 4.90 3.09
C ASN A 263 8.05 6.39 2.89
N HIS A 264 7.02 6.73 2.11
CA HIS A 264 6.47 8.05 1.90
C HIS A 264 5.33 8.37 2.88
N GLY A 265 4.75 7.34 3.54
CA GLY A 265 3.78 7.48 4.61
C GLY A 265 4.41 7.99 5.92
N LYS A 266 3.56 8.32 6.91
CA LYS A 266 4.02 8.65 8.26
C LYS A 266 4.55 7.38 8.95
N ILE A 267 5.81 7.44 9.41
CA ILE A 267 6.49 6.32 10.04
C ILE A 267 6.43 6.43 11.56
N PHE A 268 5.98 5.37 12.20
CA PHE A 268 6.03 5.17 13.64
C PHE A 268 7.21 4.29 14.02
N TYR A 269 7.84 4.62 15.15
CA TYR A 269 8.80 3.75 15.81
C TYR A 269 8.39 3.54 17.27
N SER A 270 8.20 2.29 17.66
CA SER A 270 7.83 1.93 19.02
C SER A 270 8.55 0.66 19.46
N ARG A 271 9.42 0.76 20.49
CA ARG A 271 10.09 -0.37 21.15
C ARG A 271 10.75 -1.37 20.20
N GLY A 272 11.41 -0.89 19.14
CA GLY A 272 12.11 -1.71 18.15
C GLY A 272 11.27 -2.14 16.94
N LEU A 273 9.99 -1.74 16.88
CA LEU A 273 9.14 -1.93 15.72
C LEU A 273 8.99 -0.62 14.95
N PHE A 274 9.17 -0.68 13.65
CA PHE A 274 8.72 0.33 12.70
C PHE A 274 7.32 0.00 12.21
N PHE A 275 6.59 1.03 11.79
CA PHE A 275 5.26 0.87 11.20
C PHE A 275 4.94 2.09 10.34
N SER A 276 4.48 1.87 9.11
CA SER A 276 4.00 2.94 8.24
C SER A 276 2.49 3.11 8.33
N THR A 277 2.00 4.33 8.10
CA THR A 277 0.56 4.56 7.93
C THR A 277 0.05 4.20 6.54
N SER A 278 0.95 4.02 5.57
CA SER A 278 0.64 3.51 4.23
C SER A 278 1.35 2.16 4.05
N ILE A 279 0.59 1.12 3.69
CA ILE A 279 1.04 -0.26 3.74
C ILE A 279 0.59 -1.00 2.48
N GLU A 280 1.53 -1.51 1.72
CA GLU A 280 1.28 -2.38 0.57
C GLU A 280 1.18 -3.84 1.03
N VAL A 281 0.09 -4.50 0.71
CA VAL A 281 -0.12 -5.90 1.09
C VAL A 281 -0.64 -6.69 -0.10
N SER A 282 0.10 -7.72 -0.48
CA SER A 282 -0.35 -8.70 -1.47
C SER A 282 -0.92 -9.92 -0.77
N TYR A 283 -2.09 -10.30 -1.21
CA TYR A 283 -2.82 -11.46 -0.69
C TYR A 283 -3.03 -12.50 -1.77
N ILE A 284 -3.07 -13.77 -1.37
CA ILE A 284 -3.63 -14.84 -2.20
C ILE A 284 -4.89 -15.42 -1.55
N ASN A 285 -5.80 -15.86 -2.40
CA ASN A 285 -7.01 -16.54 -1.96
C ASN A 285 -6.65 -17.88 -1.28
N ARG A 286 -7.24 -18.14 -0.11
CA ARG A 286 -7.01 -19.39 0.64
C ARG A 286 -7.36 -20.64 -0.16
N LYS A 287 -8.31 -20.55 -1.12
CA LYS A 287 -8.62 -21.66 -2.02
C LYS A 287 -7.43 -22.13 -2.84
N CYS A 288 -6.50 -21.22 -3.19
CA CYS A 288 -5.32 -21.53 -4.00
C CYS A 288 -4.18 -22.17 -3.20
N LEU A 289 -4.19 -22.09 -1.86
CA LEU A 289 -3.07 -22.52 -1.02
C LEU A 289 -2.67 -23.99 -1.22
N LYS A 290 -3.68 -24.87 -1.25
CA LYS A 290 -3.47 -26.31 -1.40
C LYS A 290 -2.86 -26.64 -2.74
N ASP A 291 -3.39 -26.09 -3.81
CA ASP A 291 -2.94 -26.36 -5.19
C ASP A 291 -1.54 -25.81 -5.44
N LEU A 292 -1.19 -24.71 -4.76
CA LEU A 292 0.15 -24.12 -4.79
C LEU A 292 1.15 -24.80 -3.84
N GLY A 293 0.69 -25.71 -2.99
CA GLY A 293 1.54 -26.38 -1.99
C GLY A 293 2.02 -25.47 -0.87
N PHE A 294 1.31 -24.36 -0.59
CA PHE A 294 1.68 -23.42 0.46
C PHE A 294 1.13 -23.84 1.82
N ASN A 295 2.00 -23.79 2.82
CA ASN A 295 1.65 -24.13 4.20
C ASN A 295 1.23 -22.89 4.99
N GLU A 296 -0.06 -22.81 5.32
CA GLU A 296 -0.66 -21.67 6.02
C GLU A 296 -0.10 -21.45 7.44
N SER A 297 0.39 -22.51 8.10
CA SER A 297 0.97 -22.40 9.44
C SER A 297 2.38 -21.79 9.45
N GLN A 298 3.05 -21.72 8.30
CA GLN A 298 4.39 -21.16 8.20
C GLN A 298 4.33 -19.69 7.83
N LYS A 299 4.78 -18.84 8.73
CA LYS A 299 4.85 -17.37 8.56
C LYS A 299 6.31 -16.89 8.57
N ILE A 300 6.58 -15.78 7.88
CA ILE A 300 7.91 -15.17 7.86
C ILE A 300 8.19 -14.43 9.18
N GLU A 301 9.48 -14.23 9.49
CA GLU A 301 9.91 -13.49 10.69
C GLU A 301 10.33 -12.04 10.37
N GLN A 302 10.80 -11.82 9.13
CA GLN A 302 11.22 -10.50 8.64
C GLN A 302 10.64 -10.28 7.24
N GLY A 303 10.18 -9.05 6.97
CA GLY A 303 9.37 -8.76 5.80
C GLY A 303 10.12 -8.28 4.56
N ILE A 304 11.35 -7.74 4.66
CA ILE A 304 12.03 -7.16 3.50
C ILE A 304 12.66 -8.22 2.62
N LEU A 305 12.29 -8.21 1.34
CA LEU A 305 12.84 -9.04 0.25
C LEU A 305 13.74 -8.16 -0.63
N LYS A 306 15.02 -8.08 -0.31
CA LYS A 306 15.99 -7.12 -0.88
C LYS A 306 16.08 -7.07 -2.41
N ASP A 307 15.70 -8.14 -3.09
CA ASP A 307 15.71 -8.31 -4.53
C ASP A 307 14.34 -8.17 -5.19
N LEU A 308 13.31 -7.86 -4.39
CA LEU A 308 11.94 -7.60 -4.84
C LEU A 308 11.39 -6.28 -4.32
N ASP A 309 11.76 -5.90 -3.09
CA ASP A 309 11.31 -4.64 -2.51
C ASP A 309 12.14 -3.48 -3.06
N SER A 310 11.45 -2.38 -3.29
CA SER A 310 12.03 -1.12 -3.72
C SER A 310 11.38 0.00 -2.92
N PRO A 311 12.16 1.00 -2.45
CA PRO A 311 11.59 2.11 -1.70
C PRO A 311 10.61 2.90 -2.56
N THR A 312 9.42 3.14 -2.09
CA THR A 312 8.41 3.96 -2.78
C THR A 312 8.97 5.36 -3.06
N TRP A 313 9.66 5.95 -2.09
CA TRP A 313 10.35 7.22 -2.22
C TRP A 313 11.86 7.07 -2.06
N LEU A 314 12.64 7.32 -3.13
CA LEU A 314 14.09 7.08 -3.17
C LEU A 314 14.90 7.90 -2.15
N ALA A 315 14.41 9.06 -1.72
CA ALA A 315 15.10 9.88 -0.73
C ALA A 315 15.01 9.32 0.70
N ASN A 316 14.09 8.39 0.96
CA ASN A 316 13.91 7.76 2.26
C ASN A 316 14.46 6.32 2.26
N PRO A 317 14.98 5.84 3.41
CA PRO A 317 15.42 4.46 3.52
C PRO A 317 14.23 3.48 3.49
N GLU A 318 14.50 2.25 3.09
CA GLU A 318 13.60 1.13 3.31
C GLU A 318 13.28 0.96 4.81
N ILE A 319 12.01 0.74 5.11
CA ILE A 319 11.53 0.62 6.50
C ILE A 319 11.61 -0.83 6.96
N PRO A 320 12.39 -1.15 8.01
CA PRO A 320 12.51 -2.52 8.49
C PRO A 320 11.17 -3.08 9.00
N ILE A 321 10.77 -4.26 8.51
CA ILE A 321 9.58 -4.98 8.94
C ILE A 321 10.00 -6.14 9.84
N ARG A 322 9.49 -6.17 11.07
CA ARG A 322 9.72 -7.22 12.05
C ARG A 322 8.38 -7.66 12.62
N PHE A 323 8.18 -8.95 12.67
CA PHE A 323 7.01 -9.55 13.30
C PHE A 323 7.40 -10.00 14.72
N SER A 324 6.65 -9.56 15.71
CA SER A 324 6.91 -9.83 17.15
C SER A 324 6.20 -11.10 17.60
#